data_383eddbb6356a481de931ba3732ad143
#
_entry.id   383eddbb6356a481de931ba3732ad143
#
_cell.length_a   1.000
_cell.length_b   1.000
_cell.length_c   1.000
_cell.angle_alpha   90.00
_cell.angle_beta   90.00
_cell.angle_gamma   90.00
#
_symmetry.space_group_name_H-M   'P 1'
#
loop_
_entity.id
_entity.type
_entity.pdbx_description
1 polymer ?
#
loop_
_entity_poly.entity_id
_entity_poly.type
_entity_poly.pdbx_seq_one_letter_code
_entity_poly.pdbx_strand_id
1 'polypeptide(L)'
;MDVRWFSPNRYCALPVPALRRAGLEIALESEQSAGLAFAADGACVAAAFEYSRRHRCPLALYVWDLPPWRLGPGKPDRVFEVGGTLLRLPRLRDRYPERAGYYSRMRHAARCADAVWCPSTNTVEDVERHFGVRAERIPFCYDSDRFPGAEQFPRSAPRCPLSLLSVSRLVPHKNHALILRAAARLSAPPLVRILGEGPEAENLRVLAATLSVRLELPGVWASDEAIHAAYREASVLVCPSRFEGFGLTPLEGLAMGLPVIASDIPPHREFLGEAVRYFAPDDDANLARELEAVFAQPSGRPAVLPSLLAPLTISACADRLLPGLTRLLGRAP
;
A
#
# COMPACT_ATOMS: atom_id res chain seq x y z
N MET A 1 1.89 -20.71 21.83
CA MET A 1 1.71 -19.61 20.85
C MET A 1 2.37 -20.01 19.54
N ASP A 2 1.63 -19.96 18.43
CA ASP A 2 2.15 -20.40 17.14
C ASP A 2 2.97 -19.32 16.47
N VAL A 3 2.43 -18.10 16.35
CA VAL A 3 3.03 -17.02 15.60
C VAL A 3 3.15 -15.75 16.45
N ARG A 4 4.34 -15.19 16.52
CA ARG A 4 4.58 -13.81 16.94
C ARG A 4 4.51 -12.92 15.71
N TRP A 5 3.44 -12.16 15.59
CA TRP A 5 3.16 -11.28 14.45
C TRP A 5 3.59 -9.85 14.76
N PHE A 6 4.58 -9.36 14.04
CA PHE A 6 5.10 -8.00 14.17
C PHE A 6 4.42 -7.10 13.13
N SER A 7 3.68 -6.11 13.59
CA SER A 7 2.93 -5.18 12.75
C SER A 7 3.05 -3.74 13.26
N PRO A 8 3.36 -2.76 12.39
CA PRO A 8 3.47 -1.37 12.79
C PRO A 8 2.10 -0.67 12.89
N ASN A 9 1.05 -1.27 12.30
CA ASN A 9 -0.28 -0.68 12.22
C ASN A 9 -1.35 -1.75 11.93
N ARG A 10 -2.63 -1.34 12.00
CA ARG A 10 -3.77 -2.22 11.78
C ARG A 10 -3.82 -2.86 10.41
N TYR A 11 -3.38 -2.16 9.36
CA TYR A 11 -3.45 -2.68 7.98
C TYR A 11 -2.59 -3.92 7.79
N CYS A 12 -1.39 -3.92 8.36
CA CYS A 12 -0.50 -5.08 8.28
C CYS A 12 -0.98 -6.27 9.16
N ALA A 13 -2.00 -6.08 9.99
CA ALA A 13 -2.60 -7.11 10.83
C ALA A 13 -4.01 -7.55 10.37
N LEU A 14 -4.51 -7.05 9.23
CA LEU A 14 -5.86 -7.37 8.73
C LEU A 14 -6.18 -8.87 8.67
N PRO A 15 -5.28 -9.77 8.23
CA PRO A 15 -5.60 -11.20 8.16
C PRO A 15 -5.59 -11.91 9.52
N VAL A 16 -5.06 -11.29 10.59
CA VAL A 16 -4.88 -11.96 11.90
C VAL A 16 -6.18 -12.52 12.50
N PRO A 17 -7.32 -11.78 12.52
CA PRO A 17 -8.57 -12.34 13.04
C PRO A 17 -9.05 -13.58 12.27
N ALA A 18 -8.88 -13.60 10.95
CA ALA A 18 -9.25 -14.74 10.12
C ALA A 18 -8.31 -15.94 10.34
N LEU A 19 -7.01 -15.70 10.44
CA LEU A 19 -6.01 -16.73 10.77
C LEU A 19 -6.24 -17.35 12.16
N ARG A 20 -6.66 -16.54 13.14
CA ARG A 20 -7.04 -17.04 14.47
C ARG A 20 -8.29 -17.95 14.41
N ARG A 21 -9.29 -17.57 13.61
CA ARG A 21 -10.47 -18.45 13.38
C ARG A 21 -10.10 -19.76 12.68
N ALA A 22 -9.04 -19.73 11.87
CA ALA A 22 -8.49 -20.94 11.24
C ALA A 22 -7.60 -21.79 12.18
N GLY A 23 -7.53 -21.44 13.47
CA GLY A 23 -6.86 -22.27 14.49
C GLY A 23 -5.41 -21.88 14.79
N LEU A 24 -4.89 -20.76 14.29
CA LEU A 24 -3.55 -20.28 14.68
C LEU A 24 -3.59 -19.42 15.94
N GLU A 25 -2.74 -19.72 16.90
CA GLU A 25 -2.49 -18.86 18.05
C GLU A 25 -1.51 -17.75 17.68
N ILE A 26 -2.03 -16.56 17.36
CA ILE A 26 -1.23 -15.40 16.93
C ILE A 26 -1.21 -14.35 18.03
N ALA A 27 -0.03 -13.90 18.44
CA ALA A 27 0.13 -12.74 19.32
C ALA A 27 0.73 -11.55 18.56
N LEU A 28 0.13 -10.37 18.74
CA LEU A 28 0.65 -9.09 18.23
C LEU A 28 1.66 -8.47 19.19
N GLU A 29 1.48 -8.70 20.49
CA GLU A 29 2.36 -8.22 21.56
C GLU A 29 2.60 -9.35 22.56
N SER A 30 3.82 -9.85 22.65
CA SER A 30 4.21 -10.90 23.59
C SER A 30 5.72 -11.09 23.60
N GLU A 31 6.30 -11.29 24.79
CA GLU A 31 7.69 -11.73 24.94
C GLU A 31 7.82 -13.26 25.07
N GLN A 32 6.69 -13.99 25.09
CA GLN A 32 6.69 -15.46 25.15
C GLN A 32 7.22 -16.05 23.86
N SER A 33 7.88 -17.21 23.98
CA SER A 33 8.36 -17.96 22.82
C SER A 33 7.20 -18.38 21.90
N ALA A 34 7.40 -18.21 20.60
CA ALA A 34 6.49 -18.65 19.54
C ALA A 34 7.20 -19.62 18.58
N GLY A 35 6.41 -20.43 17.89
CA GLY A 35 6.90 -21.35 16.86
C GLY A 35 7.39 -20.65 15.57
N LEU A 36 7.00 -19.39 15.36
CA LEU A 36 7.35 -18.59 14.17
C LEU A 36 7.35 -17.11 14.49
N ALA A 37 8.34 -16.36 13.99
CA ALA A 37 8.34 -14.90 13.93
C ALA A 37 7.91 -14.44 12.55
N PHE A 38 6.89 -13.58 12.47
CA PHE A 38 6.38 -13.02 11.22
C PHE A 38 6.47 -11.51 11.22
N ALA A 39 7.28 -10.94 10.35
CA ALA A 39 7.34 -9.49 10.13
C ALA A 39 6.36 -9.10 9.00
N ALA A 40 5.26 -8.48 9.37
CA ALA A 40 4.21 -8.05 8.44
C ALA A 40 4.53 -6.73 7.70
N ASP A 41 5.64 -6.09 8.01
CA ASP A 41 6.12 -4.86 7.38
C ASP A 41 7.62 -4.68 7.61
N GLY A 42 8.26 -3.96 6.71
CA GLY A 42 9.69 -3.66 6.78
C GLY A 42 10.12 -2.89 8.04
N ALA A 43 9.23 -2.10 8.64
CA ALA A 43 9.52 -1.40 9.90
C ALA A 43 9.72 -2.36 11.08
N CYS A 44 9.12 -3.55 11.00
CA CYS A 44 9.18 -4.57 12.07
C CYS A 44 10.27 -5.62 11.84
N VAL A 45 10.95 -5.60 10.71
CA VAL A 45 11.90 -6.66 10.32
C VAL A 45 13.03 -6.84 11.34
N ALA A 46 13.59 -5.75 11.88
CA ALA A 46 14.66 -5.86 12.87
C ALA A 46 14.21 -6.56 14.14
N ALA A 47 13.06 -6.16 14.69
CA ALA A 47 12.49 -6.77 15.90
C ALA A 47 12.13 -8.25 15.68
N ALA A 48 11.52 -8.58 14.54
CA ALA A 48 11.19 -9.97 14.21
C ALA A 48 12.45 -10.83 14.02
N PHE A 49 13.48 -10.29 13.41
CA PHE A 49 14.77 -10.98 13.22
C PHE A 49 15.46 -11.25 14.57
N GLU A 50 15.55 -10.25 15.45
CA GLU A 50 16.11 -10.42 16.80
C GLU A 50 15.33 -11.44 17.63
N TYR A 51 14.00 -11.37 17.56
CA TYR A 51 13.11 -12.32 18.22
C TYR A 51 13.35 -13.75 17.73
N SER A 52 13.36 -13.97 16.40
CA SER A 52 13.63 -15.27 15.79
C SER A 52 14.95 -15.87 16.27
N ARG A 53 16.01 -15.06 16.33
CA ARG A 53 17.33 -15.50 16.82
C ARG A 53 17.33 -15.82 18.30
N ARG A 54 16.68 -15.01 19.13
CA ARG A 54 16.58 -15.22 20.58
C ARG A 54 15.83 -16.49 20.91
N HIS A 55 14.70 -16.74 20.24
CA HIS A 55 13.82 -17.87 20.50
C HIS A 55 14.10 -19.09 19.61
N ARG A 56 15.08 -19.00 18.69
CA ARG A 56 15.46 -20.06 17.74
C ARG A 56 14.28 -20.61 16.94
N CYS A 57 13.40 -19.72 16.49
CA CYS A 57 12.23 -20.07 15.68
C CYS A 57 12.40 -19.56 14.24
N PRO A 58 11.72 -20.15 13.25
CA PRO A 58 11.67 -19.68 11.88
C PRO A 58 11.27 -18.20 11.78
N LEU A 59 11.72 -17.54 10.69
CA LEU A 59 11.41 -16.16 10.36
C LEU A 59 10.73 -16.08 9.01
N ALA A 60 9.57 -15.48 8.94
CA ALA A 60 8.92 -15.09 7.68
C ALA A 60 8.80 -13.56 7.58
N LEU A 61 9.04 -13.05 6.38
CA LEU A 61 8.97 -11.62 6.09
C LEU A 61 7.92 -11.36 5.00
N TYR A 62 7.14 -10.27 5.20
CA TYR A 62 6.30 -9.71 4.15
C TYR A 62 6.86 -8.37 3.69
N VAL A 63 7.38 -8.34 2.46
CA VAL A 63 8.00 -7.15 1.86
C VAL A 63 6.98 -6.46 0.95
N TRP A 64 6.47 -5.32 1.40
CA TRP A 64 5.42 -4.56 0.70
C TRP A 64 5.89 -3.93 -0.59
N ASP A 65 7.05 -3.29 -0.54
CA ASP A 65 7.63 -2.58 -1.68
C ASP A 65 9.14 -2.35 -1.54
N LEU A 66 9.80 -2.11 -2.66
CA LEU A 66 11.19 -1.68 -2.72
C LEU A 66 11.33 -0.48 -3.66
N PRO A 67 11.10 0.75 -3.17
CA PRO A 67 11.12 1.93 -4.03
C PRO A 67 12.49 2.13 -4.71
N PRO A 68 12.53 2.20 -6.07
CA PRO A 68 13.79 2.22 -6.83
C PRO A 68 14.67 3.43 -6.51
N TRP A 69 14.08 4.57 -6.13
CA TRP A 69 14.84 5.76 -5.74
C TRP A 69 15.63 5.60 -4.43
N ARG A 70 15.38 4.55 -3.64
CA ARG A 70 16.12 4.24 -2.41
C ARG A 70 17.16 3.14 -2.57
N LEU A 71 17.09 2.38 -3.66
CA LEU A 71 17.93 1.18 -3.88
C LEU A 71 19.21 1.45 -4.69
N GLY A 72 19.31 2.59 -5.36
CA GLY A 72 20.43 2.93 -6.24
C GLY A 72 21.75 3.17 -5.54
N PRO A 73 22.90 3.16 -6.28
CA PRO A 73 24.19 3.58 -5.75
C PRO A 73 24.13 4.99 -5.17
N GLY A 74 24.69 5.20 -3.96
CA GLY A 74 24.70 6.51 -3.31
C GLY A 74 23.40 6.94 -2.64
N LYS A 75 22.38 6.09 -2.57
CA LYS A 75 21.13 6.38 -1.88
C LYS A 75 21.26 6.16 -0.36
N PRO A 76 20.39 6.82 0.48
CA PRO A 76 20.51 6.80 1.94
C PRO A 76 20.60 5.41 2.56
N ASP A 77 19.88 4.43 2.00
CA ASP A 77 19.83 3.08 2.54
C ASP A 77 21.10 2.23 2.30
N ARG A 78 22.03 2.74 1.49
CA ARG A 78 23.37 2.14 1.31
C ARG A 78 24.45 2.80 2.14
N VAL A 79 24.10 3.77 2.93
CA VAL A 79 25.01 4.56 3.73
C VAL A 79 24.93 4.13 5.19
N PHE A 80 26.08 3.98 5.80
CA PHE A 80 26.25 3.59 7.19
C PHE A 80 26.42 4.84 8.04
N GLU A 81 25.62 5.02 9.09
CA GLU A 81 25.73 6.17 9.98
C GLU A 81 26.56 5.83 11.22
N VAL A 82 27.68 6.52 11.40
CA VAL A 82 28.50 6.47 12.60
C VAL A 82 28.68 7.89 13.14
N GLY A 83 28.10 8.18 14.31
CA GLY A 83 28.26 9.47 14.97
C GLY A 83 27.82 10.67 14.13
N GLY A 84 26.73 10.53 13.36
CA GLY A 84 26.23 11.57 12.44
C GLY A 84 26.97 11.67 11.11
N THR A 85 28.00 10.85 10.87
CA THR A 85 28.74 10.83 9.60
C THR A 85 28.31 9.63 8.75
N LEU A 86 27.92 9.91 7.51
CA LEU A 86 27.49 8.91 6.55
C LEU A 86 28.71 8.27 5.85
N LEU A 87 28.97 6.99 6.11
CA LEU A 87 30.11 6.25 5.54
C LEU A 87 29.65 5.21 4.52
N ARG A 88 30.33 5.15 3.36
CA ARG A 88 30.10 4.17 2.29
C ARG A 88 31.02 2.95 2.45
N LEU A 89 30.91 2.21 3.54
CA LEU A 89 31.74 1.06 3.82
C LEU A 89 30.94 -0.27 3.78
N PRO A 90 30.90 -0.96 2.64
CA PRO A 90 30.09 -2.20 2.48
C PRO A 90 30.38 -3.27 3.53
N ARG A 91 31.63 -3.43 3.94
CA ARG A 91 32.05 -4.45 4.93
C ARG A 91 31.56 -4.18 6.35
N LEU A 92 31.38 -2.91 6.74
CA LEU A 92 30.85 -2.55 8.06
C LEU A 92 29.35 -2.78 8.16
N ARG A 93 28.61 -2.68 7.05
CA ARG A 93 27.19 -2.95 6.98
C ARG A 93 26.84 -4.38 7.39
N ASP A 94 27.61 -5.35 6.94
CA ASP A 94 27.38 -6.76 7.21
C ASP A 94 27.79 -7.15 8.64
N ARG A 95 28.70 -6.34 9.26
CA ARG A 95 29.18 -6.54 10.64
C ARG A 95 28.29 -5.86 11.70
N TYR A 96 27.59 -4.79 11.34
CA TYR A 96 26.72 -4.01 12.24
C TYR A 96 25.37 -3.71 11.57
N PRO A 97 24.55 -4.73 11.34
CA PRO A 97 23.28 -4.58 10.62
C PRO A 97 22.30 -3.63 11.30
N GLU A 98 22.37 -3.48 12.63
CA GLU A 98 21.54 -2.56 13.41
C GLU A 98 21.79 -1.07 13.09
N ARG A 99 22.97 -0.75 12.55
CA ARG A 99 23.36 0.60 12.11
C ARG A 99 23.14 0.83 10.61
N ALA A 100 22.67 -0.19 9.90
CA ALA A 100 22.35 -0.08 8.48
C ALA A 100 21.00 0.61 8.28
N GLY A 101 20.82 1.26 7.13
CA GLY A 101 19.54 1.84 6.74
C GLY A 101 18.44 0.79 6.60
N TYR A 102 17.19 1.24 6.59
CA TYR A 102 15.97 0.43 6.55
C TYR A 102 16.04 -0.75 5.55
N TYR A 103 16.36 -0.48 4.28
CA TYR A 103 16.41 -1.54 3.26
C TYR A 103 17.63 -2.46 3.37
N SER A 104 18.72 -1.99 3.96
CA SER A 104 19.89 -2.84 4.25
C SER A 104 19.58 -3.85 5.35
N ARG A 105 18.84 -3.45 6.39
CA ARG A 105 18.37 -4.35 7.45
C ARG A 105 17.36 -5.36 6.89
N MET A 106 16.42 -4.90 6.07
CA MET A 106 15.46 -5.77 5.41
C MET A 106 16.14 -6.81 4.51
N ARG A 107 17.12 -6.38 3.70
CA ARG A 107 17.92 -7.30 2.87
C ARG A 107 18.68 -8.32 3.68
N HIS A 108 19.29 -7.92 4.80
CA HIS A 108 19.98 -8.86 5.69
C HIS A 108 19.03 -9.88 6.28
N ALA A 109 17.91 -9.44 6.85
CA ALA A 109 16.90 -10.33 7.40
C ALA A 109 16.30 -11.26 6.34
N ALA A 110 16.01 -10.76 5.13
CA ALA A 110 15.50 -11.55 4.02
C ALA A 110 16.43 -12.70 3.62
N ARG A 111 17.75 -12.50 3.70
CA ARG A 111 18.74 -13.54 3.43
C ARG A 111 18.83 -14.60 4.51
N CYS A 112 18.33 -14.32 5.70
CA CYS A 112 18.30 -15.22 6.84
C CYS A 112 16.90 -15.80 7.09
N ALA A 113 15.89 -15.32 6.38
CA ALA A 113 14.51 -15.75 6.56
C ALA A 113 14.24 -17.11 5.89
N ASP A 114 13.34 -17.88 6.50
CA ASP A 114 12.85 -19.16 5.99
C ASP A 114 11.80 -18.95 4.90
N ALA A 115 11.13 -17.80 4.87
CA ALA A 115 10.23 -17.39 3.80
C ALA A 115 10.24 -15.85 3.61
N VAL A 116 10.15 -15.43 2.34
CA VAL A 116 9.95 -14.02 1.96
C VAL A 116 8.74 -13.95 1.04
N TRP A 117 7.73 -13.21 1.45
CA TRP A 117 6.48 -13.02 0.72
C TRP A 117 6.32 -11.58 0.25
N CYS A 118 5.70 -11.41 -0.90
CA CYS A 118 5.48 -10.11 -1.54
C CYS A 118 4.06 -10.00 -2.07
N PRO A 119 3.46 -8.79 -2.09
CA PRO A 119 2.08 -8.62 -2.55
C PRO A 119 1.89 -8.78 -4.05
N SER A 120 2.87 -8.39 -4.86
CA SER A 120 2.78 -8.32 -6.33
C SER A 120 3.97 -8.97 -7.03
N THR A 121 3.78 -9.32 -8.29
CA THR A 121 4.83 -9.83 -9.17
C THR A 121 6.00 -8.84 -9.27
N ASN A 122 5.71 -7.55 -9.44
CA ASN A 122 6.73 -6.51 -9.49
C ASN A 122 7.58 -6.47 -8.22
N THR A 123 6.96 -6.62 -7.03
CA THR A 123 7.72 -6.63 -5.76
C THR A 123 8.56 -7.90 -5.61
N VAL A 124 8.08 -9.06 -6.09
CA VAL A 124 8.89 -10.29 -6.15
C VAL A 124 10.15 -10.06 -6.98
N GLU A 125 10.01 -9.54 -8.19
CA GLU A 125 11.13 -9.25 -9.10
C GLU A 125 12.12 -8.28 -8.47
N ASP A 126 11.65 -7.24 -7.79
CA ASP A 126 12.50 -6.27 -7.10
C ASP A 126 13.25 -6.90 -5.93
N VAL A 127 12.61 -7.75 -5.13
CA VAL A 127 13.24 -8.48 -4.02
C VAL A 127 14.32 -9.43 -4.57
N GLU A 128 14.02 -10.21 -5.59
CA GLU A 128 14.99 -11.13 -6.19
C GLU A 128 16.18 -10.37 -6.79
N ARG A 129 15.93 -9.28 -7.50
CA ARG A 129 16.97 -8.45 -8.13
C ARG A 129 17.86 -7.74 -7.11
N HIS A 130 17.27 -7.14 -6.08
CA HIS A 130 18.00 -6.25 -5.16
C HIS A 130 18.48 -6.95 -3.88
N PHE A 131 17.77 -7.97 -3.41
CA PHE A 131 18.14 -8.71 -2.21
C PHE A 131 18.88 -10.01 -2.54
N GLY A 132 18.68 -10.57 -3.73
CA GLY A 132 19.28 -11.82 -4.17
C GLY A 132 18.73 -13.03 -3.39
N VAL A 133 17.45 -12.98 -3.04
CA VAL A 133 16.71 -14.06 -2.36
C VAL A 133 15.47 -14.40 -3.15
N ARG A 134 15.05 -15.66 -3.11
CA ARG A 134 13.78 -16.08 -3.69
C ARG A 134 12.63 -15.55 -2.86
N ALA A 135 11.61 -15.01 -3.52
CA ALA A 135 10.39 -14.55 -2.89
C ALA A 135 9.16 -15.22 -3.52
N GLU A 136 8.11 -15.35 -2.74
CA GLU A 136 6.83 -15.91 -3.19
C GLU A 136 5.77 -14.80 -3.22
N ARG A 137 4.97 -14.77 -4.30
CA ARG A 137 3.87 -13.81 -4.43
C ARG A 137 2.66 -14.29 -3.62
N ILE A 138 2.33 -13.57 -2.57
CA ILE A 138 1.11 -13.75 -1.78
C ILE A 138 0.37 -12.40 -1.76
N PRO A 139 -0.61 -12.18 -2.65
CA PRO A 139 -1.39 -10.94 -2.64
C PRO A 139 -2.02 -10.69 -1.28
N PHE A 140 -1.91 -9.45 -0.80
CA PHE A 140 -2.51 -9.04 0.45
C PHE A 140 -4.03 -8.80 0.29
N CYS A 141 -4.65 -8.09 1.21
CA CYS A 141 -6.07 -7.76 1.17
C CYS A 141 -6.27 -6.26 1.37
N TYR A 142 -7.37 -5.73 0.82
CA TYR A 142 -7.92 -4.47 1.29
C TYR A 142 -8.76 -4.72 2.56
N ASP A 143 -9.07 -3.67 3.31
CA ASP A 143 -9.90 -3.75 4.53
C ASP A 143 -11.37 -3.95 4.13
N SER A 144 -11.73 -5.21 3.83
CA SER A 144 -13.08 -5.58 3.38
C SER A 144 -14.16 -5.41 4.46
N ASP A 145 -13.75 -5.35 5.73
CA ASP A 145 -14.69 -5.11 6.84
C ASP A 145 -15.01 -3.62 6.94
N ARG A 146 -14.03 -2.76 6.66
CA ARG A 146 -14.19 -1.30 6.61
C ARG A 146 -14.86 -0.84 5.31
N PHE A 147 -14.62 -1.52 4.20
CA PHE A 147 -15.18 -1.22 2.87
C PHE A 147 -15.98 -2.42 2.35
N PRO A 148 -17.11 -2.77 2.99
CA PRO A 148 -17.81 -4.04 2.74
C PRO A 148 -18.59 -4.08 1.42
N GLY A 149 -18.63 -2.98 0.69
CA GLY A 149 -19.24 -2.91 -0.62
C GLY A 149 -20.29 -1.80 -0.76
N ALA A 150 -20.51 -1.43 -2.01
CA ALA A 150 -21.37 -0.32 -2.38
C ALA A 150 -22.86 -0.53 -2.01
N GLU A 151 -23.29 -1.77 -1.82
CA GLU A 151 -24.66 -2.09 -1.41
C GLU A 151 -24.92 -1.64 0.03
N GLN A 152 -23.95 -1.77 0.91
CA GLN A 152 -24.06 -1.35 2.32
C GLN A 152 -23.84 0.17 2.50
N PHE A 153 -23.20 0.82 1.52
CA PHE A 153 -22.95 2.25 1.51
C PHE A 153 -23.50 2.86 0.21
N PRO A 154 -24.82 3.03 0.08
CA PRO A 154 -25.40 3.62 -1.12
C PRO A 154 -24.84 5.02 -1.34
N ARG A 155 -24.36 5.26 -2.56
CA ARG A 155 -23.86 6.58 -2.94
C ARG A 155 -24.99 7.58 -3.04
N SER A 156 -24.75 8.78 -2.57
CA SER A 156 -25.57 9.94 -2.94
C SER A 156 -25.44 10.19 -4.45
N ALA A 157 -26.46 10.75 -5.07
CA ALA A 157 -26.33 11.24 -6.44
C ALA A 157 -25.13 12.17 -6.54
N PRO A 158 -24.37 12.17 -7.66
CA PRO A 158 -23.25 13.06 -7.84
C PRO A 158 -23.69 14.50 -7.53
N ARG A 159 -22.99 15.14 -6.58
CA ARG A 159 -23.29 16.54 -6.27
C ARG A 159 -22.74 17.41 -7.38
N CYS A 160 -23.46 18.40 -7.77
CA CYS A 160 -22.93 19.49 -8.59
C CYS A 160 -22.38 20.56 -7.64
N PRO A 161 -21.11 20.99 -7.71
CA PRO A 161 -20.11 20.63 -8.74
C PRO A 161 -19.53 19.22 -8.55
N LEU A 162 -19.06 18.64 -9.67
CA LEU A 162 -18.35 17.35 -9.68
C LEU A 162 -17.15 17.38 -8.71
N SER A 163 -16.89 16.28 -8.04
CA SER A 163 -15.81 16.17 -7.07
C SER A 163 -14.88 15.00 -7.36
N LEU A 164 -13.58 15.26 -7.27
CA LEU A 164 -12.51 14.31 -7.43
C LEU A 164 -11.94 14.00 -6.05
N LEU A 165 -11.78 12.71 -5.72
CA LEU A 165 -11.18 12.25 -4.46
C LEU A 165 -9.83 11.59 -4.72
N SER A 166 -8.87 11.82 -3.83
CA SER A 166 -7.66 11.02 -3.68
C SER A 166 -7.37 10.79 -2.21
N VAL A 167 -6.99 9.57 -1.84
CA VAL A 167 -6.75 9.18 -0.43
C VAL A 167 -5.40 8.49 -0.35
N SER A 168 -4.40 9.14 0.22
CA SER A 168 -3.11 8.53 0.53
C SER A 168 -2.19 9.48 1.30
N ARG A 169 -1.03 9.00 1.75
CA ARG A 169 0.03 9.86 2.31
C ARG A 169 0.46 10.92 1.31
N LEU A 170 0.72 12.14 1.80
CA LEU A 170 1.15 13.28 0.97
C LEU A 170 2.67 13.25 0.78
N VAL A 171 3.13 12.32 -0.06
CA VAL A 171 4.56 12.09 -0.36
C VAL A 171 4.80 12.09 -1.87
N PRO A 172 6.03 12.42 -2.35
CA PRO A 172 6.28 12.68 -3.78
C PRO A 172 5.86 11.57 -4.73
N HIS A 173 6.01 10.29 -4.35
CA HIS A 173 5.64 9.18 -5.23
C HIS A 173 4.12 8.95 -5.37
N LYS A 174 3.30 9.50 -4.46
CA LYS A 174 1.83 9.49 -4.59
C LYS A 174 1.31 10.52 -5.58
N ASN A 175 2.15 11.49 -5.98
CA ASN A 175 1.97 12.35 -7.15
C ASN A 175 0.68 13.17 -7.21
N HIS A 176 0.17 13.63 -6.05
CA HIS A 176 -1.08 14.40 -5.99
C HIS A 176 -1.03 15.71 -6.81
N ALA A 177 0.16 16.29 -7.01
CA ALA A 177 0.34 17.48 -7.85
C ALA A 177 -0.16 17.28 -9.28
N LEU A 178 -0.11 16.05 -9.81
CA LEU A 178 -0.64 15.72 -11.13
C LEU A 178 -2.15 15.93 -11.23
N ILE A 179 -2.87 15.58 -10.15
CA ILE A 179 -4.33 15.78 -10.07
C ILE A 179 -4.70 17.24 -10.24
N LEU A 180 -3.98 18.15 -9.55
CA LEU A 180 -4.24 19.57 -9.62
C LEU A 180 -3.97 20.13 -11.02
N ARG A 181 -2.89 19.68 -11.66
CA ARG A 181 -2.57 20.07 -13.03
C ARG A 181 -3.62 19.57 -14.03
N ALA A 182 -4.06 18.31 -13.89
CA ALA A 182 -5.11 17.76 -14.73
C ALA A 182 -6.46 18.48 -14.52
N ALA A 183 -6.84 18.75 -13.28
CA ALA A 183 -8.06 19.48 -12.96
C ALA A 183 -8.06 20.90 -13.56
N ALA A 184 -6.92 21.58 -13.56
CA ALA A 184 -6.78 22.93 -14.14
C ALA A 184 -6.93 22.94 -15.68
N ARG A 185 -6.80 21.80 -16.37
CA ARG A 185 -7.02 21.70 -17.82
C ARG A 185 -8.49 21.59 -18.20
N LEU A 186 -9.36 21.26 -17.28
CA LEU A 186 -10.79 21.07 -17.54
C LEU A 186 -11.48 22.41 -17.69
N SER A 187 -12.42 22.52 -18.62
CA SER A 187 -13.21 23.72 -18.85
C SER A 187 -14.03 24.15 -17.61
N ALA A 188 -14.45 23.16 -16.79
CA ALA A 188 -15.11 23.35 -15.50
C ALA A 188 -14.35 22.53 -14.45
N PRO A 189 -13.33 23.10 -13.79
CA PRO A 189 -12.53 22.36 -12.81
C PRO A 189 -13.38 21.84 -11.65
N PRO A 190 -13.30 20.51 -11.34
CA PRO A 190 -14.03 19.93 -10.22
C PRO A 190 -13.48 20.43 -8.88
N LEU A 191 -14.22 20.17 -7.80
CA LEU A 191 -13.66 20.22 -6.47
C LEU A 191 -12.65 19.06 -6.30
N VAL A 192 -11.40 19.37 -5.99
CA VAL A 192 -10.38 18.36 -5.67
C VAL A 192 -10.32 18.17 -4.16
N ARG A 193 -10.60 16.96 -3.69
CA ARG A 193 -10.49 16.59 -2.27
C ARG A 193 -9.36 15.57 -2.11
N ILE A 194 -8.36 15.89 -1.30
CA ILE A 194 -7.24 15.02 -1.00
C ILE A 194 -7.23 14.74 0.51
N LEU A 195 -7.41 13.47 0.89
CA LEU A 195 -7.37 13.03 2.28
C LEU A 195 -6.04 12.33 2.58
N GLY A 196 -5.35 12.81 3.57
CA GLY A 196 -4.08 12.29 4.03
C GLY A 196 -3.18 13.34 4.66
N GLU A 197 -2.03 12.89 5.14
CA GLU A 197 -1.00 13.74 5.73
C GLU A 197 0.38 13.47 5.10
N GLY A 198 1.29 14.42 5.23
CA GLY A 198 2.65 14.28 4.76
C GLY A 198 3.30 15.60 4.33
N PRO A 199 4.59 15.56 3.98
CA PRO A 199 5.39 16.76 3.72
C PRO A 199 4.94 17.57 2.49
N GLU A 200 4.19 16.98 1.56
CA GLU A 200 3.73 17.69 0.35
C GLU A 200 2.50 18.58 0.57
N ALA A 201 1.90 18.59 1.78
CA ALA A 201 0.64 19.31 2.03
C ALA A 201 0.70 20.81 1.62
N GLU A 202 1.75 21.52 2.03
CA GLU A 202 1.89 22.93 1.73
C GLU A 202 2.17 23.18 0.25
N ASN A 203 3.03 22.39 -0.37
CA ASN A 203 3.30 22.47 -1.80
C ASN A 203 2.02 22.28 -2.64
N LEU A 204 1.13 21.38 -2.22
CA LEU A 204 -0.15 21.15 -2.88
C LEU A 204 -1.11 22.34 -2.73
N ARG A 205 -1.16 23.00 -1.55
CA ARG A 205 -1.97 24.21 -1.35
C ARG A 205 -1.49 25.36 -2.23
N VAL A 206 -0.18 25.59 -2.26
CA VAL A 206 0.43 26.63 -3.11
C VAL A 206 0.16 26.35 -4.59
N LEU A 207 0.33 25.11 -5.03
CA LEU A 207 0.06 24.72 -6.42
C LEU A 207 -1.42 24.91 -6.80
N ALA A 208 -2.36 24.51 -5.92
CA ALA A 208 -3.79 24.67 -6.16
C ALA A 208 -4.18 26.15 -6.30
N ALA A 209 -3.63 27.01 -5.44
CA ALA A 209 -3.84 28.46 -5.53
C ALA A 209 -3.28 29.04 -6.84
N THR A 210 -2.07 28.63 -7.24
CA THR A 210 -1.43 29.06 -8.49
C THR A 210 -2.24 28.66 -9.73
N LEU A 211 -2.83 27.46 -9.70
CA LEU A 211 -3.65 26.91 -10.79
C LEU A 211 -5.13 27.32 -10.71
N SER A 212 -5.54 28.08 -9.69
CA SER A 212 -6.93 28.45 -9.42
C SER A 212 -7.87 27.22 -9.30
N VAL A 213 -7.37 26.10 -8.76
CA VAL A 213 -8.13 24.86 -8.52
C VAL A 213 -8.66 24.87 -7.10
N ARG A 214 -9.96 24.59 -6.93
CA ARG A 214 -10.56 24.44 -5.59
C ARG A 214 -10.07 23.16 -4.95
N LEU A 215 -9.35 23.29 -3.82
CA LEU A 215 -8.73 22.17 -3.10
C LEU A 215 -9.27 22.09 -1.67
N GLU A 216 -9.77 20.92 -1.28
CA GLU A 216 -9.99 20.51 0.11
C GLU A 216 -8.85 19.58 0.53
N LEU A 217 -7.94 20.07 1.37
CA LEU A 217 -6.78 19.34 1.87
C LEU A 217 -6.61 19.63 3.37
N PRO A 218 -7.23 18.83 4.27
CA PRO A 218 -7.05 18.98 5.72
C PRO A 218 -5.58 18.85 6.15
N GLY A 219 -4.80 17.98 5.48
CA GLY A 219 -3.39 17.75 5.79
C GLY A 219 -3.16 16.88 7.04
N VAL A 220 -4.22 16.23 7.52
CA VAL A 220 -4.25 15.26 8.62
C VAL A 220 -5.04 14.05 8.20
N TRP A 221 -4.84 12.91 8.88
CA TRP A 221 -5.67 11.73 8.64
C TRP A 221 -7.12 11.97 9.06
N ALA A 222 -8.03 11.65 8.17
CA ALA A 222 -9.45 11.72 8.42
C ALA A 222 -9.93 10.52 9.25
N SER A 223 -11.02 10.71 10.01
CA SER A 223 -11.70 9.58 10.67
C SER A 223 -12.32 8.62 9.64
N ASP A 224 -12.67 7.41 10.07
CA ASP A 224 -13.30 6.42 9.21
C ASP A 224 -14.62 6.93 8.63
N GLU A 225 -15.42 7.66 9.43
CA GLU A 225 -16.68 8.28 9.01
C GLU A 225 -16.45 9.34 7.92
N ALA A 226 -15.43 10.18 8.10
CA ALA A 226 -15.07 11.22 7.12
C ALA A 226 -14.56 10.60 5.81
N ILE A 227 -13.79 9.51 5.89
CA ILE A 227 -13.33 8.75 4.73
C ILE A 227 -14.53 8.13 4.00
N HIS A 228 -15.43 7.44 4.70
CA HIS A 228 -16.64 6.87 4.10
C HIS A 228 -17.53 7.95 3.45
N ALA A 229 -17.69 9.10 4.11
CA ALA A 229 -18.43 10.23 3.55
C ALA A 229 -17.78 10.72 2.25
N ALA A 230 -16.46 10.89 2.22
CA ALA A 230 -15.72 11.32 1.05
C ALA A 230 -15.88 10.34 -0.13
N TYR A 231 -15.78 9.02 0.13
CA TYR A 231 -16.02 8.00 -0.91
C TYR A 231 -17.47 8.03 -1.44
N ARG A 232 -18.48 8.28 -0.58
CA ARG A 232 -19.89 8.37 -1.02
C ARG A 232 -20.16 9.61 -1.85
N GLU A 233 -19.52 10.72 -1.53
CA GLU A 233 -19.77 12.02 -2.15
C GLU A 233 -18.96 12.26 -3.42
N ALA A 234 -17.84 11.57 -3.58
CA ALA A 234 -16.96 11.76 -4.74
C ALA A 234 -17.62 11.28 -6.04
N SER A 235 -17.33 11.99 -7.13
CA SER A 235 -17.72 11.59 -8.49
C SER A 235 -16.75 10.54 -9.06
N VAL A 236 -15.46 10.65 -8.70
CA VAL A 236 -14.38 9.77 -9.17
C VAL A 236 -13.26 9.71 -8.13
N LEU A 237 -12.63 8.54 -8.01
CA LEU A 237 -11.39 8.37 -7.25
C LEU A 237 -10.20 8.38 -8.23
N VAL A 238 -9.14 9.14 -7.91
CA VAL A 238 -7.90 9.17 -8.67
C VAL A 238 -6.73 8.69 -7.84
N CYS A 239 -6.00 7.71 -8.37
CA CYS A 239 -4.82 7.11 -7.75
C CYS A 239 -3.59 7.37 -8.64
N PRO A 240 -2.88 8.52 -8.48
CA PRO A 240 -1.86 8.96 -9.44
C PRO A 240 -0.46 8.49 -9.10
N SER A 241 -0.32 7.46 -8.30
CA SER A 241 0.96 6.98 -7.78
C SER A 241 1.94 6.60 -8.90
N ARG A 242 3.20 7.02 -8.75
CA ARG A 242 4.31 6.58 -9.61
C ARG A 242 4.83 5.19 -9.25
N PHE A 243 4.51 4.77 -8.05
CA PHE A 243 5.00 3.51 -7.48
C PHE A 243 4.07 3.01 -6.38
N GLU A 244 3.79 1.72 -6.41
CA GLU A 244 3.05 0.96 -5.39
C GLU A 244 3.63 -0.45 -5.26
N GLY A 245 3.42 -1.06 -4.10
CA GLY A 245 3.63 -2.50 -3.96
C GLY A 245 2.36 -3.32 -4.20
N PHE A 246 1.19 -2.73 -3.88
CA PHE A 246 -0.11 -3.40 -4.01
C PHE A 246 -1.20 -2.48 -4.56
N GLY A 247 -1.46 -1.33 -3.91
CA GLY A 247 -2.50 -0.41 -4.32
C GLY A 247 -3.83 -0.65 -3.60
N LEU A 248 -3.88 -0.37 -2.29
CA LEU A 248 -5.09 -0.53 -1.48
C LEU A 248 -6.20 0.43 -1.88
N THR A 249 -5.87 1.71 -2.03
CA THR A 249 -6.85 2.78 -2.27
C THR A 249 -7.74 2.56 -3.51
N PRO A 250 -7.23 2.17 -4.68
CA PRO A 250 -8.12 1.89 -5.81
C PRO A 250 -9.05 0.69 -5.57
N LEU A 251 -8.62 -0.33 -4.82
CA LEU A 251 -9.48 -1.46 -4.44
C LEU A 251 -10.61 -1.01 -3.49
N GLU A 252 -10.30 -0.15 -2.52
CA GLU A 252 -11.28 0.47 -1.63
C GLU A 252 -12.30 1.29 -2.43
N GLY A 253 -11.83 2.09 -3.41
CA GLY A 253 -12.71 2.85 -4.30
C GLY A 253 -13.65 1.97 -5.12
N LEU A 254 -13.14 0.89 -5.69
CA LEU A 254 -13.97 -0.10 -6.40
C LEU A 254 -14.97 -0.78 -5.45
N ALA A 255 -14.55 -1.18 -4.25
CA ALA A 255 -15.47 -1.75 -3.25
C ALA A 255 -16.61 -0.78 -2.91
N MET A 256 -16.31 0.52 -2.78
CA MET A 256 -17.29 1.57 -2.54
C MET A 256 -18.09 1.97 -3.80
N GLY A 257 -17.87 1.32 -4.94
CA GLY A 257 -18.59 1.55 -6.20
C GLY A 257 -18.26 2.88 -6.87
N LEU A 258 -17.05 3.45 -6.65
CA LEU A 258 -16.61 4.63 -7.38
C LEU A 258 -16.06 4.24 -8.75
N PRO A 259 -16.23 5.08 -9.77
CA PRO A 259 -15.33 5.11 -10.90
C PRO A 259 -13.90 5.38 -10.40
N VAL A 260 -12.95 4.59 -10.86
CA VAL A 260 -11.53 4.73 -10.48
C VAL A 260 -10.70 5.03 -11.71
N ILE A 261 -9.83 6.04 -11.59
CA ILE A 261 -8.78 6.33 -12.56
C ILE A 261 -7.44 6.10 -11.85
N ALA A 262 -6.61 5.22 -12.39
CA ALA A 262 -5.34 4.85 -11.79
C ALA A 262 -4.18 5.08 -12.77
N SER A 263 -3.00 5.40 -12.26
CA SER A 263 -1.79 5.41 -13.08
C SER A 263 -1.49 4.02 -13.65
N ASP A 264 -1.00 3.98 -14.88
CA ASP A 264 -0.61 2.76 -15.58
C ASP A 264 0.74 2.24 -15.07
N ILE A 265 0.70 1.55 -13.93
CA ILE A 265 1.86 0.93 -13.28
C ILE A 265 1.60 -0.57 -13.05
N PRO A 266 2.65 -1.41 -13.00
CA PRO A 266 2.48 -2.86 -12.93
C PRO A 266 1.54 -3.35 -11.82
N PRO A 267 1.62 -2.90 -10.54
CA PRO A 267 0.69 -3.36 -9.52
C PRO A 267 -0.77 -2.96 -9.77
N HIS A 268 -1.02 -1.77 -10.35
CA HIS A 268 -2.37 -1.38 -10.71
C HIS A 268 -2.93 -2.29 -11.82
N ARG A 269 -2.14 -2.59 -12.85
CA ARG A 269 -2.55 -3.54 -13.89
C ARG A 269 -2.82 -4.93 -13.36
N GLU A 270 -1.96 -5.42 -12.44
CA GLU A 270 -2.06 -6.76 -11.86
C GLU A 270 -3.37 -6.94 -11.07
N PHE A 271 -3.77 -5.94 -10.27
CA PHE A 271 -4.89 -6.09 -9.34
C PHE A 271 -6.20 -5.47 -9.79
N LEU A 272 -6.17 -4.51 -10.70
CA LEU A 272 -7.37 -3.77 -11.11
C LEU A 272 -7.89 -4.21 -12.49
N GLY A 273 -7.05 -4.83 -13.33
CA GLY A 273 -7.41 -5.32 -14.66
C GLY A 273 -8.14 -4.25 -15.48
N GLU A 274 -9.29 -4.59 -16.04
CA GLU A 274 -10.14 -3.70 -16.86
C GLU A 274 -11.21 -2.96 -16.02
N ALA A 275 -11.17 -3.08 -14.69
CA ALA A 275 -12.18 -2.45 -13.82
C ALA A 275 -12.00 -0.94 -13.64
N VAL A 276 -10.90 -0.39 -14.11
CA VAL A 276 -10.53 1.03 -13.95
C VAL A 276 -10.09 1.63 -15.28
N ARG A 277 -10.10 2.95 -15.34
CA ARG A 277 -9.45 3.69 -16.44
C ARG A 277 -8.01 3.96 -16.07
N TYR A 278 -7.13 3.92 -17.06
CA TYR A 278 -5.71 4.14 -16.84
C TYR A 278 -5.22 5.40 -17.56
N PHE A 279 -4.22 6.04 -16.96
CA PHE A 279 -3.48 7.12 -17.60
C PHE A 279 -1.97 6.88 -17.46
N ALA A 280 -1.21 7.38 -18.45
CA ALA A 280 0.25 7.29 -18.40
C ALA A 280 0.80 8.07 -17.18
N PRO A 281 1.69 7.47 -16.38
CA PRO A 281 2.29 8.16 -15.23
C PRO A 281 2.91 9.51 -15.66
N ASP A 282 2.72 10.54 -14.84
CA ASP A 282 3.21 11.90 -15.07
C ASP A 282 2.58 12.67 -16.25
N ASP A 283 1.57 12.13 -16.94
CA ASP A 283 0.85 12.79 -18.03
C ASP A 283 -0.48 13.38 -17.53
N ASP A 284 -0.46 14.66 -17.15
CA ASP A 284 -1.63 15.39 -16.66
C ASP A 284 -2.67 15.68 -17.76
N ALA A 285 -2.25 15.73 -19.03
CA ALA A 285 -3.18 15.87 -20.16
C ALA A 285 -3.93 14.55 -20.42
N ASN A 286 -3.26 13.41 -20.28
CA ASN A 286 -3.93 12.11 -20.36
C ASN A 286 -4.91 11.94 -19.18
N LEU A 287 -4.52 12.28 -17.95
CA LEU A 287 -5.43 12.24 -16.80
C LEU A 287 -6.65 13.15 -17.00
N ALA A 288 -6.47 14.35 -17.56
CA ALA A 288 -7.58 15.26 -17.84
C ALA A 288 -8.58 14.63 -18.83
N ARG A 289 -8.12 13.99 -19.91
CA ARG A 289 -8.99 13.27 -20.86
C ARG A 289 -9.79 12.13 -20.21
N GLU A 290 -9.14 11.38 -19.31
CA GLU A 290 -9.83 10.30 -18.57
C GLU A 290 -10.89 10.85 -17.58
N LEU A 291 -10.62 12.00 -16.95
CA LEU A 291 -11.58 12.71 -16.12
C LEU A 291 -12.79 13.19 -16.93
N GLU A 292 -12.56 13.82 -18.10
CA GLU A 292 -13.64 14.24 -19.00
C GLU A 292 -14.51 13.05 -19.42
N ALA A 293 -13.90 11.93 -19.78
CA ALA A 293 -14.60 10.72 -20.16
C ALA A 293 -15.49 10.15 -19.03
N VAL A 294 -15.00 10.18 -17.79
CA VAL A 294 -15.80 9.77 -16.62
C VAL A 294 -16.94 10.74 -16.33
N PHE A 295 -16.69 12.04 -16.42
CA PHE A 295 -17.68 13.08 -16.13
C PHE A 295 -18.79 13.17 -17.20
N ALA A 296 -18.48 12.78 -18.46
CA ALA A 296 -19.44 12.73 -19.55
C ALA A 296 -20.39 11.49 -19.46
N GLN A 297 -20.06 10.49 -18.67
CA GLN A 297 -20.90 9.31 -18.52
C GLN A 297 -22.03 9.56 -17.54
N PRO A 298 -23.30 9.20 -17.90
CA PRO A 298 -24.38 9.22 -16.92
C PRO A 298 -23.99 8.36 -15.71
N SER A 299 -24.35 8.78 -14.52
CA SER A 299 -23.97 8.26 -13.20
C SER A 299 -24.26 6.75 -12.98
N GLY A 300 -23.76 5.89 -13.86
CA GLY A 300 -23.75 4.45 -13.69
C GLY A 300 -22.58 4.04 -12.79
N ARG A 301 -22.85 3.29 -11.73
CA ARG A 301 -21.76 2.59 -11.03
C ARG A 301 -21.06 1.69 -12.04
N PRO A 302 -19.70 1.72 -12.12
CA PRO A 302 -19.05 0.60 -12.78
C PRO A 302 -19.55 -0.66 -12.09
N ALA A 303 -19.95 -1.65 -12.87
CA ALA A 303 -20.25 -2.96 -12.30
C ALA A 303 -18.97 -3.43 -11.62
N VAL A 304 -18.91 -3.31 -10.29
CA VAL A 304 -17.81 -3.89 -9.53
C VAL A 304 -17.92 -5.38 -9.77
N LEU A 305 -16.91 -5.94 -10.43
CA LEU A 305 -16.88 -7.38 -10.66
C LEU A 305 -16.57 -8.04 -9.31
N PRO A 306 -17.53 -8.73 -8.66
CA PRO A 306 -17.26 -9.45 -7.42
C PRO A 306 -16.06 -10.38 -7.55
N SER A 307 -15.85 -10.94 -8.74
CA SER A 307 -14.71 -11.77 -9.09
C SER A 307 -13.36 -11.09 -8.95
N LEU A 308 -13.28 -9.77 -9.06
CA LEU A 308 -12.02 -9.03 -8.88
C LEU A 308 -11.70 -8.80 -7.39
N LEU A 309 -12.71 -8.47 -6.58
CA LEU A 309 -12.50 -8.12 -5.17
C LEU A 309 -12.51 -9.35 -4.25
N ALA A 310 -13.30 -10.38 -4.55
CA ALA A 310 -13.43 -11.58 -3.71
C ALA A 310 -12.06 -12.24 -3.37
N PRO A 311 -11.10 -12.36 -4.32
CA PRO A 311 -9.78 -12.90 -4.01
C PRO A 311 -8.94 -11.98 -3.10
N LEU A 312 -9.30 -10.72 -2.93
CA LEU A 312 -8.52 -9.71 -2.21
C LEU A 312 -9.16 -9.29 -0.87
N THR A 313 -10.11 -10.07 -0.37
CA THR A 313 -10.71 -9.89 0.96
C THR A 313 -9.78 -10.38 2.08
N ILE A 314 -10.10 -9.98 3.31
CA ILE A 314 -9.36 -10.42 4.53
C ILE A 314 -9.35 -11.95 4.63
N SER A 315 -10.48 -12.62 4.41
CA SER A 315 -10.56 -14.09 4.47
C SER A 315 -9.68 -14.74 3.40
N ALA A 316 -9.80 -14.31 2.15
CA ALA A 316 -9.00 -14.85 1.05
C ALA A 316 -7.49 -14.63 1.23
N CYS A 317 -7.08 -13.53 1.88
CA CYS A 317 -5.69 -13.31 2.24
C CYS A 317 -5.22 -14.30 3.32
N ALA A 318 -6.04 -14.53 4.36
CA ALA A 318 -5.74 -15.50 5.40
C ALA A 318 -5.60 -16.91 4.82
N ASP A 319 -6.49 -17.32 3.91
CA ASP A 319 -6.46 -18.62 3.24
C ASP A 319 -5.16 -18.82 2.43
N ARG A 320 -4.63 -17.75 1.82
CA ARG A 320 -3.33 -17.80 1.10
C ARG A 320 -2.12 -17.86 2.03
N LEU A 321 -2.17 -17.17 3.17
CA LEU A 321 -1.06 -17.14 4.14
C LEU A 321 -0.99 -18.44 4.95
N LEU A 322 -2.13 -19.05 5.27
CA LEU A 322 -2.24 -20.20 6.16
C LEU A 322 -1.34 -21.39 5.77
N PRO A 323 -1.29 -21.84 4.51
CA PRO A 323 -0.41 -22.97 4.13
C PRO A 323 1.08 -22.70 4.36
N GLY A 324 1.52 -21.47 4.06
CA GLY A 324 2.90 -21.06 4.30
C GLY A 324 3.25 -21.01 5.79
N LEU A 325 2.35 -20.43 6.61
CA LEU A 325 2.53 -20.36 8.06
C LEU A 325 2.55 -21.76 8.70
N THR A 326 1.62 -22.65 8.33
CA THR A 326 1.55 -24.01 8.87
C THR A 326 2.77 -24.85 8.49
N ARG A 327 3.25 -24.70 7.25
CA ARG A 327 4.50 -25.34 6.79
C ARG A 327 5.71 -24.92 7.65
N LEU A 328 5.85 -23.62 7.91
CA LEU A 328 6.96 -23.09 8.73
C LEU A 328 6.86 -23.52 10.20
N LEU A 329 5.66 -23.78 10.69
CA LEU A 329 5.43 -24.35 12.02
C LEU A 329 5.67 -25.87 12.10
N GLY A 330 6.05 -26.52 10.99
CA GLY A 330 6.21 -27.98 10.94
C GLY A 330 4.89 -28.75 11.07
N ARG A 331 3.75 -28.11 10.81
CA ARG A 331 2.43 -28.73 10.81
C ARG A 331 2.07 -29.20 9.42
N ALA A 332 1.34 -30.31 9.31
CA ALA A 332 0.73 -30.69 8.03
C ALA A 332 -0.28 -29.59 7.60
N PRO A 333 -0.37 -29.28 6.30
CA PRO A 333 -1.28 -28.26 5.79
C PRO A 333 -2.75 -28.69 5.98
#